data_a4392d1bed8436b0864c324c254ee342
#
_entry.id   a4392d1bed8436b0864c324c254ee342
#
_cell.length_a   1.000
_cell.length_b   1.000
_cell.length_c   1.000
_cell.angle_alpha   90.00
_cell.angle_beta   90.00
_cell.angle_gamma   90.00
#
_symmetry.space_group_name_H-M   'P 1'
#
loop_
_entity.id
_entity.type
_entity.pdbx_description
1 polymer ?
#
loop_
_entity_poly.entity_id
_entity_poly.type
_entity_poly.pdbx_seq_one_letter_code
_entity_poly.pdbx_strand_id
1 'polypeptide(L)'
;MRTVRTLWAMTGLRLFSGSIVAPFGPVTVVAGDDGLRCVSFAGEPGTRLPADASVERADSHPVVARTLAQLREYLAGERREFDLPLVLDGTEFQVAAWRALARVPYGGTASYATQAASIGRPTATRAVGAANGRNPVAIVLPCHRIVGADGSLTGFAGGLETKKWLLAHEASVLAGRGAA
;
A
#
# COMPACT_ATOMS: atom_id res chain seq x y z
N MET A 1 34.56 -33.02 -15.24
CA MET A 1 33.74 -31.80 -15.25
C MET A 1 32.75 -31.92 -14.11
N ARG A 2 32.98 -31.25 -12.99
CA ARG A 2 32.03 -31.20 -11.86
C ARG A 2 31.14 -29.98 -12.05
N THR A 3 29.88 -30.24 -12.30
CA THR A 3 28.82 -29.22 -12.39
C THR A 3 28.66 -28.58 -11.03
N VAL A 4 29.04 -27.29 -10.92
CA VAL A 4 28.72 -26.45 -9.77
C VAL A 4 27.21 -26.22 -9.80
N ARG A 5 26.45 -27.02 -9.07
CA ARG A 5 25.04 -26.73 -8.81
C ARG A 5 25.00 -25.49 -7.93
N THR A 6 24.49 -24.44 -8.50
CA THR A 6 24.27 -23.15 -7.85
C THR A 6 23.45 -23.34 -6.58
N LEU A 7 24.01 -22.99 -5.44
CA LEU A 7 23.45 -23.15 -4.07
C LEU A 7 22.28 -22.16 -3.77
N TRP A 8 21.64 -21.60 -4.81
CA TRP A 8 20.60 -20.56 -4.67
C TRP A 8 19.16 -21.09 -4.69
N ALA A 9 18.96 -22.41 -4.71
CA ALA A 9 17.65 -23.02 -4.98
C ALA A 9 16.88 -23.50 -3.75
N MET A 10 17.24 -23.15 -2.51
CA MET A 10 16.56 -23.68 -1.31
C MET A 10 16.49 -22.72 -0.10
N THR A 11 16.44 -21.42 -0.31
CA THR A 11 16.01 -20.51 0.75
C THR A 11 14.74 -19.82 0.28
N GLY A 12 13.59 -20.31 0.75
CA GLY A 12 12.32 -19.62 0.56
C GLY A 12 12.46 -18.16 1.00
N LEU A 13 11.73 -17.25 0.38
CA LEU A 13 11.78 -15.82 0.67
C LEU A 13 11.45 -15.57 2.14
N ARG A 14 12.43 -15.09 2.91
CA ARG A 14 12.21 -14.70 4.31
C ARG A 14 11.63 -13.30 4.37
N LEU A 15 10.49 -13.16 5.01
CA LEU A 15 9.81 -11.90 5.22
C LEU A 15 9.57 -11.68 6.72
N PHE A 16 9.42 -10.42 7.06
CA PHE A 16 9.22 -9.98 8.43
C PHE A 16 7.93 -9.16 8.52
N SER A 17 7.21 -9.32 9.62
CA SER A 17 5.95 -8.61 9.82
C SER A 17 5.93 -7.82 11.12
N GLY A 18 5.11 -6.79 11.13
CA GLY A 18 4.75 -6.02 12.31
C GLY A 18 3.35 -5.44 12.16
N SER A 19 2.80 -4.89 13.23
CA SER A 19 1.46 -4.31 13.17
C SER A 19 1.31 -3.10 14.08
N ILE A 20 0.38 -2.21 13.70
CA ILE A 20 -0.13 -1.11 14.53
C ILE A 20 -1.64 -1.20 14.63
N VAL A 21 -2.19 -0.58 15.65
CA VAL A 21 -3.64 -0.36 15.77
C VAL A 21 -3.94 1.05 15.25
N ALA A 22 -4.83 1.11 14.24
CA ALA A 22 -5.34 2.37 13.70
C ALA A 22 -6.80 2.56 14.14
N PRO A 23 -7.38 3.77 14.02
CA PRO A 23 -8.78 4.03 14.37
C PRO A 23 -9.80 3.15 13.64
N PHE A 24 -9.42 2.60 12.49
CA PHE A 24 -10.23 1.70 11.66
C PHE A 24 -9.84 0.22 11.80
N GLY A 25 -9.04 -0.13 12.80
CA GLY A 25 -8.60 -1.50 13.08
C GLY A 25 -7.11 -1.75 12.86
N PRO A 26 -6.67 -3.00 12.98
CA PRO A 26 -5.26 -3.36 12.84
C PRO A 26 -4.76 -3.18 11.40
N VAL A 27 -3.53 -2.67 11.29
CA VAL A 27 -2.78 -2.56 10.04
C VAL A 27 -1.53 -3.41 10.17
N THR A 28 -1.36 -4.35 9.26
CA THR A 28 -0.21 -5.26 9.19
C THR A 28 0.73 -4.84 8.08
N VAL A 29 2.02 -4.85 8.40
CA VAL A 29 3.13 -4.57 7.48
C VAL A 29 3.90 -5.86 7.26
N VAL A 30 4.30 -6.14 6.00
CA VAL A 30 5.23 -7.21 5.66
C VAL A 30 6.32 -6.67 4.74
N ALA A 31 7.57 -6.96 5.08
CA ALA A 31 8.74 -6.50 4.33
C ALA A 31 9.83 -7.57 4.29
N GLY A 32 10.68 -7.49 3.28
CA GLY A 32 11.97 -8.17 3.23
C GLY A 32 13.11 -7.17 3.44
N ASP A 33 14.35 -7.66 3.37
CA ASP A 33 15.54 -6.82 3.42
C ASP A 33 15.61 -5.81 2.26
N ASP A 34 15.01 -6.16 1.12
CA ASP A 34 14.95 -5.39 -0.12
C ASP A 34 13.83 -4.32 -0.13
N GLY A 35 12.84 -4.40 0.78
CA GLY A 35 11.78 -3.39 0.86
C GLY A 35 10.43 -3.89 1.36
N LEU A 36 9.50 -2.93 1.43
CA LEU A 36 8.11 -3.13 1.81
C LEU A 36 7.34 -3.85 0.71
N ARG A 37 6.65 -4.93 1.07
CA ARG A 37 5.85 -5.75 0.15
C ARG A 37 4.36 -5.68 0.42
N CYS A 38 3.96 -5.48 1.68
CA CYS A 38 2.55 -5.46 2.02
C CYS A 38 2.23 -4.47 3.14
N VAL A 39 1.13 -3.74 2.97
CA VAL A 39 0.38 -3.05 4.02
C VAL A 39 -1.06 -3.45 3.84
N SER A 40 -1.61 -4.19 4.80
CA SER A 40 -2.97 -4.74 4.76
C SER A 40 -3.77 -4.36 5.99
N PHE A 41 -5.09 -4.41 5.84
CA PHE A 41 -6.06 -4.17 6.90
C PHE A 41 -6.54 -5.49 7.50
N ALA A 42 -7.23 -5.42 8.66
CA ALA A 42 -7.82 -6.56 9.35
C ALA A 42 -6.83 -7.59 9.91
N GLY A 43 -5.54 -7.23 10.05
CA GLY A 43 -4.54 -8.07 10.74
C GLY A 43 -4.05 -9.28 9.95
N GLU A 44 -4.54 -9.49 8.72
CA GLU A 44 -4.03 -10.55 7.86
C GLU A 44 -2.86 -10.06 7.01
N PRO A 45 -1.72 -10.78 6.95
CA PRO A 45 -0.75 -10.55 5.91
C PRO A 45 -1.45 -10.79 4.58
N GLY A 46 -1.51 -9.74 3.74
CA GLY A 46 -2.27 -9.78 2.50
C GLY A 46 -1.99 -11.04 1.70
N THR A 47 -3.02 -11.60 1.09
CA THR A 47 -3.02 -12.81 0.25
C THR A 47 -2.10 -12.74 -0.98
N ARG A 48 -1.17 -11.79 -1.04
CA ARG A 48 -0.33 -11.44 -2.19
C ARG A 48 1.15 -11.68 -1.96
N LEU A 49 1.49 -12.36 -0.88
CA LEU A 49 2.86 -12.79 -0.66
C LEU A 49 3.14 -14.04 -1.53
N PRO A 50 4.39 -14.24 -1.99
CA PRO A 50 4.79 -15.46 -2.66
C PRO A 50 4.41 -16.69 -1.82
N ALA A 51 3.94 -17.75 -2.48
CA ALA A 51 3.43 -18.95 -1.80
C ALA A 51 4.51 -19.70 -0.98
N ASP A 52 5.78 -19.49 -1.31
CA ASP A 52 6.96 -20.07 -0.66
C ASP A 52 7.58 -19.12 0.38
N ALA A 53 6.97 -17.96 0.63
CA ALA A 53 7.47 -17.02 1.62
C ALA A 53 7.18 -17.49 3.05
N SER A 54 8.20 -17.45 3.90
CA SER A 54 8.05 -17.56 5.35
C SER A 54 7.95 -16.15 5.95
N VAL A 55 6.96 -15.93 6.81
CA VAL A 55 6.75 -14.62 7.48
C VAL A 55 6.98 -14.80 8.97
N GLU A 56 7.97 -14.08 9.50
CA GLU A 56 8.29 -14.02 10.91
C GLU A 56 7.83 -12.70 11.51
N ARG A 57 7.27 -12.70 12.72
CA ARG A 57 6.99 -11.45 13.41
C ARG A 57 8.28 -10.84 13.95
N ALA A 58 8.64 -9.67 13.45
CA ALA A 58 9.85 -8.95 13.83
C ALA A 58 9.64 -7.43 13.66
N ASP A 59 8.95 -6.81 14.62
CA ASP A 59 8.68 -5.37 14.63
C ASP A 59 9.98 -4.54 14.59
N SER A 60 11.12 -5.11 15.02
CA SER A 60 12.44 -4.47 15.00
C SER A 60 13.19 -4.60 13.67
N HIS A 61 12.69 -5.39 12.72
CA HIS A 61 13.31 -5.47 11.38
C HIS A 61 13.35 -4.06 10.74
N PRO A 62 14.49 -3.62 10.17
CA PRO A 62 14.68 -2.20 9.80
C PRO A 62 13.57 -1.63 8.90
N VAL A 63 13.17 -2.37 7.85
CA VAL A 63 12.11 -1.91 6.93
C VAL A 63 10.74 -1.93 7.61
N VAL A 64 10.45 -2.95 8.43
CA VAL A 64 9.19 -3.04 9.20
C VAL A 64 9.12 -1.88 10.19
N ALA A 65 10.15 -1.69 11.02
CA ALA A 65 10.20 -0.64 12.03
C ALA A 65 10.02 0.75 11.42
N ARG A 66 10.74 1.03 10.30
CA ARG A 66 10.61 2.30 9.57
C ARG A 66 9.21 2.49 9.01
N THR A 67 8.60 1.44 8.47
CA THR A 67 7.23 1.52 7.94
C THR A 67 6.23 1.78 9.06
N LEU A 68 6.32 1.06 10.18
CA LEU A 68 5.44 1.26 11.33
C LEU A 68 5.59 2.67 11.92
N ALA A 69 6.80 3.21 11.99
CA ALA A 69 7.05 4.58 12.43
C ALA A 69 6.36 5.60 11.50
N GLN A 70 6.57 5.49 10.18
CA GLN A 70 5.97 6.40 9.21
C GLN A 70 4.45 6.29 9.16
N LEU A 71 3.87 5.10 9.36
CA LEU A 71 2.43 4.93 9.48
C LEU A 71 1.87 5.59 10.73
N ARG A 72 2.57 5.51 11.88
CA ARG A 72 2.15 6.23 13.11
C ARG A 72 2.18 7.74 12.91
N GLU A 73 3.24 8.28 12.31
CA GLU A 73 3.35 9.69 11.97
C GLU A 73 2.23 10.14 11.01
N TYR A 74 1.90 9.32 10.00
CA TYR A 74 0.78 9.58 9.09
C TYR A 74 -0.55 9.64 9.85
N LEU A 75 -0.83 8.66 10.71
CA LEU A 75 -2.05 8.61 11.51
C LEU A 75 -2.14 9.75 12.53
N ALA A 76 -1.00 10.27 13.00
CA ALA A 76 -0.94 11.46 13.85
C ALA A 76 -1.06 12.79 13.08
N GLY A 77 -1.07 12.75 11.73
CA GLY A 77 -1.11 13.94 10.88
C GLY A 77 0.23 14.65 10.71
N GLU A 78 1.31 14.04 11.19
CA GLU A 78 2.68 14.58 11.15
C GLU A 78 3.41 14.27 9.83
N ARG A 79 2.94 13.26 9.08
CA ARG A 79 3.53 12.83 7.81
C ARG A 79 2.51 12.89 6.68
N ARG A 80 2.96 13.37 5.52
CA ARG A 80 2.16 13.44 4.28
C ARG A 80 2.70 12.57 3.16
N GLU A 81 3.97 12.21 3.20
CA GLU A 81 4.67 11.41 2.18
C GLU A 81 5.46 10.29 2.83
N PHE A 82 5.52 9.14 2.16
CA PHE A 82 6.26 7.98 2.63
C PHE A 82 7.60 7.88 1.90
N ASP A 83 8.67 7.63 2.65
CA ASP A 83 10.01 7.36 2.15
C ASP A 83 10.40 5.94 2.52
N LEU A 84 9.99 4.99 1.68
CA LEU A 84 10.15 3.55 1.90
C LEU A 84 10.57 2.86 0.59
N PRO A 85 11.52 1.91 0.65
CA PRO A 85 11.80 1.05 -0.48
C PRO A 85 10.59 0.13 -0.72
N LEU A 86 10.05 0.12 -1.94
CA LEU A 86 8.88 -0.67 -2.30
C LEU A 86 9.25 -1.81 -3.25
N VAL A 87 8.81 -3.02 -2.93
CA VAL A 87 8.84 -4.18 -3.82
C VAL A 87 7.42 -4.48 -4.27
N LEU A 88 7.15 -4.20 -5.54
CA LEU A 88 5.80 -4.32 -6.12
C LEU A 88 5.76 -5.51 -7.07
N ASP A 89 5.19 -6.62 -6.60
CA ASP A 89 5.02 -7.83 -7.39
C ASP A 89 3.66 -7.81 -8.10
N GLY A 90 3.69 -7.67 -9.41
CA GLY A 90 2.49 -7.58 -10.25
C GLY A 90 2.81 -7.51 -11.74
N THR A 91 1.77 -7.53 -12.56
CA THR A 91 1.95 -7.30 -14.00
C THR A 91 2.43 -5.87 -14.26
N GLU A 92 3.05 -5.61 -15.41
CA GLU A 92 3.48 -4.26 -15.80
C GLU A 92 2.35 -3.23 -15.67
N PHE A 93 1.13 -3.61 -16.07
CA PHE A 93 -0.05 -2.76 -15.93
C PHE A 93 -0.38 -2.44 -14.47
N GLN A 94 -0.36 -3.46 -13.59
CA GLN A 94 -0.62 -3.27 -12.16
C GLN A 94 0.42 -2.37 -11.52
N VAL A 95 1.70 -2.61 -11.78
CA VAL A 95 2.80 -1.81 -11.23
C VAL A 95 2.70 -0.36 -11.73
N ALA A 96 2.39 -0.13 -13.02
CA ALA A 96 2.17 1.20 -13.56
C ALA A 96 0.98 1.91 -12.88
N ALA A 97 -0.14 1.21 -12.69
CA ALA A 97 -1.31 1.74 -11.99
C ALA A 97 -1.00 2.09 -10.53
N TRP A 98 -0.30 1.22 -9.81
CA TRP A 98 0.07 1.48 -8.42
C TRP A 98 1.05 2.64 -8.28
N ARG A 99 2.09 2.72 -9.12
CA ARG A 99 3.03 3.85 -9.10
C ARG A 99 2.35 5.18 -9.42
N ALA A 100 1.31 5.18 -10.26
CA ALA A 100 0.55 6.38 -10.56
C ALA A 100 -0.19 6.93 -9.34
N LEU A 101 -0.53 6.11 -8.35
CA LEU A 101 -1.17 6.56 -7.11
C LEU A 101 -0.32 7.56 -6.34
N ALA A 102 1.01 7.40 -6.35
CA ALA A 102 1.92 8.33 -5.67
C ALA A 102 1.87 9.77 -6.22
N ARG A 103 1.28 9.98 -7.41
CA ARG A 103 1.11 11.32 -7.99
C ARG A 103 -0.12 12.05 -7.47
N VAL A 104 -1.04 11.35 -6.80
CA VAL A 104 -2.23 11.99 -6.21
C VAL A 104 -1.83 12.64 -4.89
N PRO A 105 -1.91 13.97 -4.77
CA PRO A 105 -1.39 14.67 -3.60
C PRO A 105 -2.16 14.29 -2.33
N TYR A 106 -1.51 14.50 -1.17
CA TYR A 106 -2.13 14.37 0.14
C TYR A 106 -3.36 15.27 0.27
N GLY A 107 -4.49 14.72 0.72
CA GLY A 107 -5.77 15.42 0.83
C GLY A 107 -6.48 15.71 -0.50
N GLY A 108 -5.85 15.35 -1.62
CA GLY A 108 -6.47 15.43 -2.95
C GLY A 108 -7.12 14.11 -3.36
N THR A 109 -7.96 14.17 -4.40
CA THR A 109 -8.56 12.99 -5.02
C THR A 109 -8.37 13.02 -6.53
N ALA A 110 -8.42 11.85 -7.16
CA ALA A 110 -8.45 11.71 -8.60
C ALA A 110 -9.49 10.66 -9.00
N SER A 111 -10.01 10.75 -10.23
CA SER A 111 -10.90 9.71 -10.73
C SER A 111 -10.12 8.51 -11.27
N TYR A 112 -10.77 7.34 -11.34
CA TYR A 112 -10.22 6.17 -12.04
C TYR A 112 -9.88 6.48 -13.51
N ALA A 113 -10.65 7.35 -14.16
CA ALA A 113 -10.38 7.79 -15.54
C ALA A 113 -9.10 8.64 -15.61
N THR A 114 -8.91 9.56 -14.68
CA THR A 114 -7.69 10.37 -14.57
C THR A 114 -6.46 9.49 -14.36
N GLN A 115 -6.55 8.51 -13.45
CA GLN A 115 -5.47 7.56 -13.22
C GLN A 115 -5.18 6.71 -14.46
N ALA A 116 -6.21 6.21 -15.17
CA ALA A 116 -6.06 5.45 -16.40
C ALA A 116 -5.36 6.26 -17.50
N ALA A 117 -5.76 7.53 -17.67
CA ALA A 117 -5.11 8.44 -18.61
C ALA A 117 -3.64 8.70 -18.23
N SER A 118 -3.33 8.86 -16.95
CA SER A 118 -1.96 9.12 -16.45
C SER A 118 -0.95 8.00 -16.72
N ILE A 119 -1.43 6.78 -16.97
CA ILE A 119 -0.60 5.63 -17.38
C ILE A 119 -0.69 5.31 -18.88
N GLY A 120 -1.21 6.25 -19.69
CA GLY A 120 -1.36 6.08 -21.14
C GLY A 120 -2.43 5.06 -21.56
N ARG A 121 -3.41 4.76 -20.69
CA ARG A 121 -4.47 3.77 -20.92
C ARG A 121 -5.87 4.35 -20.63
N PRO A 122 -6.30 5.45 -21.29
CA PRO A 122 -7.50 6.22 -20.92
C PRO A 122 -8.80 5.40 -20.90
N THR A 123 -8.87 4.32 -21.68
CA THR A 123 -10.05 3.44 -21.74
C THR A 123 -10.05 2.34 -20.66
N ALA A 124 -8.95 2.18 -19.91
CA ALA A 124 -8.75 1.07 -18.99
C ALA A 124 -9.30 1.33 -17.56
N THR A 125 -10.31 2.18 -17.40
CA THR A 125 -10.85 2.61 -16.09
C THR A 125 -11.24 1.44 -15.18
N ARG A 126 -11.93 0.42 -15.70
CA ARG A 126 -12.28 -0.80 -14.92
C ARG A 126 -11.06 -1.62 -14.53
N ALA A 127 -10.09 -1.76 -15.44
CA ALA A 127 -8.85 -2.49 -15.17
C ALA A 127 -7.99 -1.78 -14.10
N VAL A 128 -7.93 -0.44 -14.12
CA VAL A 128 -7.30 0.38 -13.07
C VAL A 128 -8.01 0.18 -11.73
N GLY A 129 -9.33 0.18 -11.70
CA GLY A 129 -10.10 -0.14 -10.49
C GLY A 129 -9.76 -1.52 -9.91
N ALA A 130 -9.69 -2.55 -10.78
CA ALA A 130 -9.29 -3.89 -10.38
C ALA A 130 -7.83 -3.95 -9.88
N ALA A 131 -6.91 -3.20 -10.50
CA ALA A 131 -5.53 -3.07 -10.04
C ALA A 131 -5.46 -2.40 -8.66
N ASN A 132 -6.19 -1.30 -8.46
CA ASN A 132 -6.26 -0.61 -7.17
C ASN A 132 -6.81 -1.49 -6.05
N GLY A 133 -7.83 -2.31 -6.34
CA GLY A 133 -8.34 -3.33 -5.40
C GLY A 133 -7.29 -4.40 -5.04
N ARG A 134 -6.18 -4.46 -5.78
CA ARG A 134 -5.04 -5.36 -5.54
C ARG A 134 -3.77 -4.60 -5.12
N ASN A 135 -3.86 -3.34 -4.74
CA ASN A 135 -2.72 -2.58 -4.24
C ASN A 135 -2.09 -3.28 -3.04
N PRO A 136 -0.82 -3.71 -3.12
CA PRO A 136 -0.21 -4.48 -2.04
C PRO A 136 0.17 -3.60 -0.84
N VAL A 137 0.39 -2.30 -1.02
CA VAL A 137 0.90 -1.39 0.01
C VAL A 137 -0.07 -0.22 0.22
N ALA A 138 -1.27 -0.55 0.68
CA ALA A 138 -2.31 0.42 0.96
C ALA A 138 -1.82 1.54 1.91
N ILE A 139 -2.39 2.73 1.83
CA ILE A 139 -1.96 3.98 2.48
C ILE A 139 -0.66 4.53 1.88
N VAL A 140 0.43 3.75 1.84
CA VAL A 140 1.72 4.15 1.26
C VAL A 140 1.56 4.50 -0.23
N LEU A 141 0.88 3.64 -0.99
CA LEU A 141 0.35 3.99 -2.31
C LEU A 141 -1.16 4.25 -2.17
N PRO A 142 -1.58 5.52 -2.25
CA PRO A 142 -2.86 5.98 -1.71
C PRO A 142 -4.06 5.69 -2.63
N CYS A 143 -4.42 4.42 -2.82
CA CYS A 143 -5.60 4.04 -3.61
C CYS A 143 -6.93 4.53 -2.99
N HIS A 144 -6.94 4.92 -1.71
CA HIS A 144 -8.07 5.58 -1.08
C HIS A 144 -8.38 6.96 -1.69
N ARG A 145 -7.39 7.63 -2.30
CA ARG A 145 -7.58 8.93 -2.99
C ARG A 145 -8.23 8.79 -4.37
N ILE A 146 -8.44 7.56 -4.88
CA ILE A 146 -9.12 7.35 -6.15
C ILE A 146 -10.61 7.15 -5.91
N VAL A 147 -11.43 8.01 -6.55
CA VAL A 147 -12.88 8.08 -6.38
C VAL A 147 -13.61 7.93 -7.72
N GLY A 148 -14.93 7.79 -7.70
CA GLY A 148 -15.75 7.86 -8.90
C GLY A 148 -15.63 9.22 -9.60
N ALA A 149 -15.99 9.32 -10.88
CA ALA A 149 -15.98 10.59 -11.61
C ALA A 149 -16.98 11.61 -11.05
N ASP A 150 -18.00 11.13 -10.37
CA ASP A 150 -19.01 11.89 -9.63
C ASP A 150 -18.64 12.17 -8.17
N GLY A 151 -17.42 11.79 -7.76
CA GLY A 151 -16.93 11.88 -6.38
C GLY A 151 -17.40 10.74 -5.47
N SER A 152 -18.14 9.76 -5.97
CA SER A 152 -18.61 8.63 -5.18
C SER A 152 -17.45 7.76 -4.67
N LEU A 153 -17.59 7.27 -3.44
CA LEU A 153 -16.64 6.33 -2.86
C LEU A 153 -16.96 4.92 -3.34
N THR A 154 -16.06 4.34 -4.09
CA THR A 154 -16.17 2.98 -4.62
C THR A 154 -14.97 2.14 -4.21
N GLY A 155 -15.14 0.85 -4.10
CA GLY A 155 -14.17 -0.22 -3.89
C GLY A 155 -12.86 0.14 -3.16
N PHE A 156 -12.66 -0.43 -1.96
CA PHE A 156 -11.42 -0.30 -1.22
C PHE A 156 -11.17 -1.60 -0.43
N ALA A 157 -9.93 -2.09 -0.42
CA ALA A 157 -9.61 -3.36 0.24
C ALA A 157 -9.88 -3.34 1.74
N GLY A 158 -9.67 -2.21 2.41
CA GLY A 158 -9.98 -1.99 3.82
C GLY A 158 -11.45 -1.63 4.11
N GLY A 159 -12.34 -1.68 3.11
CA GLY A 159 -13.74 -1.25 3.24
C GLY A 159 -13.95 0.24 3.05
N LEU A 160 -15.20 0.64 2.74
CA LEU A 160 -15.52 2.03 2.43
C LEU A 160 -15.41 2.95 3.65
N GLU A 161 -15.68 2.45 4.85
CA GLU A 161 -15.53 3.24 6.09
C GLU A 161 -14.06 3.62 6.33
N THR A 162 -13.14 2.69 6.11
CA THR A 162 -11.70 2.99 6.19
C THR A 162 -11.29 4.02 5.14
N LYS A 163 -11.77 3.88 3.91
CA LYS A 163 -11.51 4.87 2.84
C LYS A 163 -12.02 6.25 3.21
N LYS A 164 -13.25 6.34 3.71
CA LYS A 164 -13.86 7.58 4.17
C LYS A 164 -13.07 8.22 5.31
N TRP A 165 -12.63 7.39 6.28
CA TRP A 165 -11.82 7.86 7.39
C TRP A 165 -10.49 8.44 6.90
N LEU A 166 -9.77 7.74 6.03
CA LEU A 166 -8.48 8.20 5.48
C LEU A 166 -8.62 9.54 4.75
N LEU A 167 -9.64 9.69 3.91
CA LEU A 167 -9.90 10.94 3.20
C LEU A 167 -10.25 12.09 4.17
N ALA A 168 -11.09 11.83 5.17
CA ALA A 168 -11.47 12.82 6.17
C ALA A 168 -10.26 13.22 7.05
N HIS A 169 -9.43 12.26 7.43
CA HIS A 169 -8.20 12.47 8.17
C HIS A 169 -7.26 13.42 7.40
N GLU A 170 -6.96 13.12 6.15
CA GLU A 170 -6.10 13.98 5.33
C GLU A 170 -6.66 15.39 5.16
N ALA A 171 -7.96 15.52 4.94
CA ALA A 171 -8.63 16.81 4.83
C ALA A 171 -8.55 17.61 6.15
N SER A 172 -8.71 16.95 7.30
CA SER A 172 -8.64 17.59 8.62
C SER A 172 -7.24 18.12 8.94
N VAL A 173 -6.21 17.32 8.60
CA VAL A 173 -4.81 17.72 8.77
C VAL A 173 -4.46 18.94 7.91
N LEU A 174 -4.93 18.99 6.67
CA LEU A 174 -4.74 20.16 5.79
C LEU A 174 -5.47 21.40 6.30
N ALA A 175 -6.62 21.23 6.93
CA ALA A 175 -7.38 22.32 7.53
C ALA A 175 -6.80 22.81 8.89
N GLY A 176 -5.65 22.27 9.33
CA GLY A 176 -5.03 22.60 10.63
C GLY A 176 -5.82 22.09 11.84
N ARG A 177 -6.78 21.21 11.63
CA ARG A 177 -7.53 20.52 12.67
C ARG A 177 -6.84 19.16 12.88
N GLY A 178 -5.84 19.11 13.73
CA GLY A 178 -5.13 17.87 14.03
C GLY A 178 -6.09 16.71 14.34
N ALA A 179 -5.61 15.47 14.21
CA ALA A 179 -6.40 14.27 14.55
C ALA A 179 -6.92 14.43 16.00
N ALA A 180 -8.24 14.50 16.14
CA ALA A 180 -8.91 14.41 17.44
C ALA A 180 -8.99 12.94 17.87
#